data_574ff141c5b6ae0417b8f22aa55f27a6
#
_entry.id   574ff141c5b6ae0417b8f22aa55f27a6
#
_cell.length_a   1.000
_cell.length_b   1.000
_cell.length_c   1.000
_cell.angle_alpha   90.00
_cell.angle_beta   90.00
_cell.angle_gamma   90.00
#
_symmetry.space_group_name_H-M   'P 1'
#
loop_
_entity.id
_entity.type
_entity.pdbx_description
1 polymer ?
#
loop_
_entity_poly.entity_id
_entity_poly.type
_entity_poly.pdbx_seq_one_letter_code
_entity_poly.pdbx_strand_id
1 'polypeptide(L)'
;MKRIGLDRVWWLVTPGNPLKDTRHLDSLERRVAAVRALTQHPRIDVSAIEAQIGTRYTYDTIAYILSRCRDVHFVWIMGADNLRGFHRWQKWRAIAAMIPFAVVDRLGPSLYAGASVAGQALARARIPEAEAWSLPYRSPPAWVFLHGLKSPLSSTALRARRES
;
A
#
# COMPACT_ATOMS: atom_id res chain seq x y z
N MET A 1 -1.63 -5.04 -11.26
CA MET A 1 -1.69 -4.18 -12.44
C MET A 1 -2.94 -4.45 -13.27
N LYS A 2 -3.08 -5.61 -13.94
CA LYS A 2 -4.20 -5.89 -14.88
C LYS A 2 -5.60 -5.65 -14.29
N ARG A 3 -5.89 -6.10 -13.06
CA ARG A 3 -7.22 -5.98 -12.43
C ARG A 3 -7.66 -4.55 -12.14
N ILE A 4 -6.70 -3.64 -11.92
CA ILE A 4 -6.96 -2.24 -11.56
C ILE A 4 -6.62 -1.31 -12.74
N GLY A 5 -6.21 -1.83 -13.90
CA GLY A 5 -5.84 -1.02 -15.05
C GLY A 5 -4.58 -0.18 -14.89
N LEU A 6 -3.64 -0.58 -14.01
CA LEU A 6 -2.42 0.21 -13.76
C LEU A 6 -1.35 -0.05 -14.81
N ASP A 7 -0.75 1.01 -15.33
CA ASP A 7 0.38 0.95 -16.25
C ASP A 7 1.67 0.61 -15.53
N ARG A 8 1.92 1.18 -14.37
CA ARG A 8 3.12 1.01 -13.56
C ARG A 8 2.78 0.84 -12.07
N VAL A 9 3.72 0.27 -11.32
CA VAL A 9 3.66 0.20 -9.86
C VAL A 9 4.94 0.80 -9.30
N TRP A 10 4.82 1.76 -8.41
CA TRP A 10 5.93 2.23 -7.60
C TRP A 10 5.95 1.49 -6.27
N TRP A 11 6.99 0.71 -6.05
CA TRP A 11 7.20 0.04 -4.78
C TRP A 11 8.04 0.94 -3.87
N LEU A 12 7.37 1.58 -2.92
CA LEU A 12 8.03 2.48 -1.99
C LEU A 12 8.63 1.68 -0.83
N VAL A 13 9.96 1.76 -0.68
CA VAL A 13 10.69 1.16 0.44
C VAL A 13 10.80 2.21 1.53
N THR A 14 9.99 2.08 2.59
CA THR A 14 9.96 3.05 3.69
C THR A 14 11.22 3.00 4.54
N PRO A 15 11.75 4.13 5.04
CA PRO A 15 12.84 4.15 6.02
C PRO A 15 12.50 3.38 7.31
N GLY A 16 11.23 3.44 7.72
CA GLY A 16 10.71 2.70 8.86
C GLY A 16 9.24 3.06 9.10
N ASN A 17 8.45 2.09 9.57
CA ASN A 17 7.06 2.36 9.94
C ASN A 17 7.02 2.92 11.37
N PRO A 18 6.49 4.15 11.59
CA PRO A 18 6.42 4.76 12.92
C PRO A 18 5.63 3.95 13.95
N LEU A 19 4.75 3.05 13.49
CA LEU A 19 3.90 2.20 14.33
C LEU A 19 4.54 0.83 14.66
N LYS A 20 5.78 0.58 14.19
CA LYS A 20 6.48 -0.71 14.39
C LYS A 20 7.86 -0.48 14.96
N ASP A 21 8.36 -1.47 15.71
CA ASP A 21 9.76 -1.49 16.13
C ASP A 21 10.67 -1.64 14.89
N THR A 22 11.58 -0.70 14.72
CA THR A 22 12.50 -0.62 13.58
C THR A 22 13.94 -0.97 13.92
N ARG A 23 14.23 -1.31 15.20
CA ARG A 23 15.60 -1.57 15.68
C ARG A 23 16.29 -2.75 14.99
N HIS A 24 15.50 -3.70 14.49
CA HIS A 24 15.98 -4.90 13.79
C HIS A 24 15.84 -4.82 12.27
N LEU A 25 15.60 -3.63 11.71
CA LEU A 25 15.52 -3.48 10.25
C LEU A 25 16.93 -3.38 9.65
N ASP A 26 17.16 -4.14 8.59
CA ASP A 26 18.30 -3.93 7.70
C ASP A 26 18.37 -2.48 7.23
N SER A 27 19.56 -2.04 6.82
CA SER A 27 19.72 -0.70 6.23
C SER A 27 18.76 -0.48 5.06
N LEU A 28 18.38 0.77 4.81
CA LEU A 28 17.47 1.10 3.73
C LEU A 28 18.02 0.63 2.38
N GLU A 29 19.32 0.78 2.16
CA GLU A 29 20.01 0.36 0.92
C GLU A 29 19.90 -1.14 0.70
N ARG A 30 20.13 -1.96 1.74
CA ARG A 30 19.97 -3.42 1.67
C ARG A 30 18.55 -3.81 1.34
N ARG A 31 17.57 -3.14 1.95
CA ARG A 31 16.15 -3.42 1.70
C ARG A 31 15.73 -3.01 0.30
N VAL A 32 16.23 -1.89 -0.22
CA VAL A 32 16.02 -1.46 -1.61
C VAL A 32 16.61 -2.48 -2.58
N ALA A 33 17.86 -2.92 -2.34
CA ALA A 33 18.51 -3.94 -3.16
C ALA A 33 17.74 -5.27 -3.17
N ALA A 34 17.27 -5.72 -1.98
CA ALA A 34 16.46 -6.93 -1.87
C ALA A 34 15.13 -6.84 -2.64
N VAL A 35 14.45 -5.68 -2.57
CA VAL A 35 13.20 -5.48 -3.32
C VAL A 35 13.49 -5.43 -4.83
N ARG A 36 14.55 -4.77 -5.27
CA ARG A 36 14.96 -4.78 -6.69
C ARG A 36 15.26 -6.17 -7.21
N ALA A 37 15.91 -7.01 -6.42
CA ALA A 37 16.19 -8.40 -6.79
C ALA A 37 14.91 -9.25 -6.94
N LEU A 38 13.86 -8.93 -6.17
CA LEU A 38 12.57 -9.61 -6.23
C LEU A 38 11.67 -9.10 -7.37
N THR A 39 11.90 -7.89 -7.86
CA THR A 39 11.02 -7.20 -8.81
C THR A 39 11.69 -7.07 -10.18
N GLN A 40 11.75 -8.17 -10.93
CA GLN A 40 12.30 -8.16 -12.30
C GLN A 40 11.29 -7.73 -13.38
N HIS A 41 10.19 -7.10 -12.99
CA HIS A 41 9.14 -6.71 -13.91
C HIS A 41 9.36 -5.27 -14.43
N PRO A 42 9.38 -5.00 -15.75
CA PRO A 42 9.75 -3.70 -16.33
C PRO A 42 8.80 -2.54 -15.98
N ARG A 43 7.62 -2.85 -15.42
CA ARG A 43 6.63 -1.85 -14.99
C ARG A 43 6.55 -1.71 -13.47
N ILE A 44 7.55 -2.22 -12.74
CA ILE A 44 7.65 -2.03 -11.29
C ILE A 44 8.92 -1.24 -10.99
N ASP A 45 8.76 -0.04 -10.45
CA ASP A 45 9.85 0.84 -10.07
C ASP A 45 10.02 0.80 -8.55
N VAL A 46 11.24 0.57 -8.09
CA VAL A 46 11.58 0.56 -6.66
C VAL A 46 12.16 1.90 -6.27
N SER A 47 11.53 2.58 -5.32
CA SER A 47 11.90 3.90 -4.85
C SER A 47 12.05 3.97 -3.33
N ALA A 48 13.00 4.75 -2.86
CA ALA A 48 13.16 5.15 -1.47
C ALA A 48 12.82 6.64 -1.27
N ILE A 49 11.82 7.14 -1.98
CA ILE A 49 11.45 8.56 -2.01
C ILE A 49 11.16 9.13 -0.62
N GLU A 50 10.59 8.34 0.29
CA GLU A 50 10.33 8.78 1.68
C GLU A 50 11.60 9.22 2.40
N ALA A 51 12.72 8.53 2.18
CA ALA A 51 14.02 8.94 2.73
C ALA A 51 14.53 10.22 2.08
N GLN A 52 14.32 10.39 0.77
CA GLN A 52 14.76 11.57 0.03
C GLN A 52 14.03 12.85 0.46
N ILE A 53 12.73 12.73 0.74
CA ILE A 53 11.89 13.86 1.18
C ILE A 53 11.81 14.01 2.71
N GLY A 54 12.54 13.15 3.45
CA GLY A 54 12.65 13.23 4.91
C GLY A 54 11.37 12.92 5.67
N THR A 55 10.46 12.11 5.10
CA THR A 55 9.21 11.73 5.78
C THR A 55 9.14 10.22 6.07
N ARG A 56 8.30 9.87 7.05
CA ARG A 56 7.93 8.51 7.42
C ARG A 56 6.42 8.30 7.39
N TYR A 57 5.67 9.33 7.07
CA TYR A 57 4.22 9.31 7.12
C TYR A 57 3.64 9.23 5.71
N THR A 58 2.78 8.26 5.49
CA THR A 58 2.11 8.03 4.20
C THR A 58 1.37 9.27 3.69
N TYR A 59 0.78 10.06 4.61
CA TYR A 59 0.11 11.31 4.24
C TYR A 59 1.06 12.26 3.50
N ASP A 60 2.24 12.50 4.05
CA ASP A 60 3.22 13.44 3.48
C ASP A 60 3.78 12.91 2.16
N THR A 61 4.02 11.58 2.09
CA THR A 61 4.46 10.91 0.84
C THR A 61 3.44 11.11 -0.27
N ILE A 62 2.16 10.84 -0.01
CA ILE A 62 1.09 10.97 -1.00
C ILE A 62 0.93 12.44 -1.40
N ALA A 63 0.88 13.37 -0.44
CA ALA A 63 0.77 14.79 -0.72
C ALA A 63 1.92 15.29 -1.62
N TYR A 64 3.15 14.86 -1.33
CA TYR A 64 4.32 15.19 -2.15
C TYR A 64 4.18 14.64 -3.58
N ILE A 65 3.85 13.36 -3.74
CA ILE A 65 3.73 12.73 -5.06
C ILE A 65 2.63 13.41 -5.88
N LEU A 66 1.45 13.64 -5.30
CA LEU A 66 0.33 14.28 -5.99
C LEU A 66 0.65 15.74 -6.40
N SER A 67 1.44 16.46 -5.62
CA SER A 67 1.85 17.83 -5.97
C SER A 67 2.82 17.88 -7.16
N ARG A 68 3.58 16.82 -7.41
CA ARG A 68 4.61 16.75 -8.46
C ARG A 68 4.13 16.09 -9.74
N CYS A 69 3.18 15.18 -9.66
CA CYS A 69 2.72 14.37 -10.78
C CYS A 69 1.21 14.61 -11.02
N ARG A 70 0.87 15.78 -11.55
CA ARG A 70 -0.52 16.23 -11.70
C ARG A 70 -1.32 15.46 -12.75
N ASP A 71 -0.65 14.96 -13.79
CA ASP A 71 -1.30 14.26 -14.92
C ASP A 71 -1.27 12.72 -14.76
N VAL A 72 -1.08 12.24 -13.52
CA VAL A 72 -1.01 10.81 -13.21
C VAL A 72 -2.14 10.41 -12.28
N HIS A 73 -2.90 9.40 -12.68
CA HIS A 73 -3.94 8.78 -11.84
C HIS A 73 -3.32 7.76 -10.89
N PHE A 74 -3.11 8.17 -9.65
CA PHE A 74 -2.53 7.31 -8.63
C PHE A 74 -3.57 6.49 -7.90
N VAL A 75 -3.20 5.25 -7.54
CA VAL A 75 -3.94 4.38 -6.62
C VAL A 75 -2.99 3.91 -5.54
N TRP A 76 -3.35 4.14 -4.27
CA TRP A 76 -2.59 3.61 -3.15
C TRP A 76 -2.91 2.13 -2.93
N ILE A 77 -1.90 1.25 -2.94
CA ILE A 77 -2.10 -0.19 -2.76
C ILE A 77 -1.65 -0.57 -1.35
N MET A 78 -2.52 -1.27 -0.62
CA MET A 78 -2.21 -1.77 0.72
C MET A 78 -2.70 -3.20 0.93
N GLY A 79 -2.11 -3.92 1.88
CA GLY A 79 -2.62 -5.22 2.31
C GLY A 79 -3.84 -5.08 3.23
N ALA A 80 -4.64 -6.14 3.33
CA ALA A 80 -5.80 -6.19 4.22
C ALA A 80 -5.43 -6.00 5.71
N ASP A 81 -4.23 -6.41 6.11
CA ASP A 81 -3.66 -6.17 7.43
C ASP A 81 -3.47 -4.67 7.72
N ASN A 82 -3.08 -3.90 6.70
CA ASN A 82 -2.95 -2.45 6.80
C ASN A 82 -4.31 -1.75 6.92
N LEU A 83 -5.34 -2.19 6.19
CA LEU A 83 -6.68 -1.63 6.32
C LEU A 83 -7.22 -1.78 7.76
N ARG A 84 -6.94 -2.90 8.43
CA ARG A 84 -7.32 -3.11 9.83
C ARG A 84 -6.72 -2.06 10.77
N GLY A 85 -5.50 -1.62 10.51
CA GLY A 85 -4.79 -0.60 11.28
C GLY A 85 -4.85 0.81 10.69
N PHE A 86 -5.50 1.01 9.56
CA PHE A 86 -5.46 2.25 8.80
C PHE A 86 -5.97 3.46 9.61
N HIS A 87 -6.99 3.26 10.45
CA HIS A 87 -7.52 4.29 11.34
C HIS A 87 -6.50 4.87 12.34
N ARG A 88 -5.36 4.18 12.55
CA ARG A 88 -4.25 4.65 13.40
C ARG A 88 -3.16 5.39 12.64
N TRP A 89 -3.25 5.44 11.30
CA TRP A 89 -2.29 6.19 10.50
C TRP A 89 -2.54 7.69 10.66
N GLN A 90 -1.45 8.46 10.68
CA GLN A 90 -1.55 9.91 10.74
C GLN A 90 -2.41 10.43 9.59
N LYS A 91 -3.41 11.25 9.93
CA LYS A 91 -4.34 11.87 8.96
C LYS A 91 -5.01 10.88 8.01
N TRP A 92 -5.33 9.67 8.45
CA TRP A 92 -5.85 8.59 7.62
C TRP A 92 -7.10 8.96 6.80
N ARG A 93 -8.01 9.79 7.36
CA ARG A 93 -9.17 10.28 6.61
C ARG A 93 -8.77 11.21 5.47
N ALA A 94 -7.77 12.06 5.68
CA ALA A 94 -7.24 12.92 4.63
C ALA A 94 -6.54 12.08 3.54
N ILE A 95 -5.81 11.01 3.91
CA ILE A 95 -5.27 10.06 2.93
C ILE A 95 -6.40 9.50 2.06
N ALA A 96 -7.47 8.99 2.68
CA ALA A 96 -8.61 8.42 1.94
C ALA A 96 -9.32 9.45 1.04
N ALA A 97 -9.31 10.72 1.42
CA ALA A 97 -9.89 11.81 0.65
C ALA A 97 -8.97 12.35 -0.46
N MET A 98 -7.67 12.03 -0.43
CA MET A 98 -6.71 12.50 -1.45
C MET A 98 -6.49 11.53 -2.60
N ILE A 99 -6.63 10.22 -2.35
CA ILE A 99 -6.22 9.20 -3.31
C ILE A 99 -7.13 7.96 -3.22
N PRO A 100 -7.59 7.41 -4.35
CA PRO A 100 -8.24 6.10 -4.35
C PRO A 100 -7.28 5.02 -3.88
N PHE A 101 -7.79 3.97 -3.23
CA PHE A 101 -6.91 2.89 -2.78
C PHE A 101 -7.45 1.49 -3.01
N ALA A 102 -6.53 0.56 -3.27
CA ALA A 102 -6.83 -0.85 -3.45
C ALA A 102 -6.30 -1.66 -2.26
N VAL A 103 -7.15 -2.49 -1.70
CA VAL A 103 -6.82 -3.41 -0.61
C VAL A 103 -6.66 -4.81 -1.18
N VAL A 104 -5.47 -5.37 -1.04
CA VAL A 104 -5.17 -6.72 -1.55
C VAL A 104 -5.30 -7.72 -0.41
N ASP A 105 -6.07 -8.79 -0.67
CA ASP A 105 -6.19 -9.91 0.24
C ASP A 105 -4.85 -10.64 0.40
N ARG A 106 -4.52 -11.04 1.62
CA ARG A 106 -3.36 -11.87 1.95
C ARG A 106 -3.81 -13.08 2.74
N LEU A 107 -2.98 -14.14 2.79
CA LEU A 107 -3.20 -15.26 3.71
C LEU A 107 -3.25 -14.74 5.15
N GLY A 108 -4.36 -15.05 5.83
CA GLY A 108 -4.61 -14.62 7.20
C GLY A 108 -6.07 -14.21 7.41
N PRO A 109 -6.43 -13.67 8.57
CA PRO A 109 -7.80 -13.26 8.90
C PRO A 109 -8.20 -11.96 8.17
N SER A 110 -8.09 -11.96 6.84
CA SER A 110 -8.45 -10.85 5.97
C SER A 110 -9.97 -10.63 5.88
N LEU A 111 -10.77 -11.66 6.19
CA LEU A 111 -12.24 -11.61 6.20
C LEU A 111 -12.79 -10.46 7.06
N TYR A 112 -12.06 -10.08 8.12
CA TYR A 112 -12.48 -9.01 9.03
C TYR A 112 -11.94 -7.62 8.63
N ALA A 113 -11.17 -7.49 7.55
CA ALA A 113 -10.60 -6.20 7.16
C ALA A 113 -11.69 -5.17 6.82
N GLY A 114 -12.76 -5.59 6.15
CA GLY A 114 -13.93 -4.74 5.86
C GLY A 114 -14.73 -4.35 7.10
N ALA A 115 -14.70 -5.15 8.16
CA ALA A 115 -15.33 -4.86 9.45
C ALA A 115 -14.47 -3.99 10.37
N SER A 116 -13.25 -3.61 9.94
CA SER A 116 -12.39 -2.71 10.71
C SER A 116 -12.97 -1.29 10.81
N VAL A 117 -12.48 -0.50 11.77
CA VAL A 117 -12.90 0.90 11.96
C VAL A 117 -12.82 1.70 10.65
N ALA A 118 -11.71 1.56 9.92
CA ALA A 118 -11.55 2.26 8.64
C ALA A 118 -12.47 1.69 7.55
N GLY A 119 -12.60 0.36 7.47
CA GLY A 119 -13.49 -0.30 6.51
C GLY A 119 -14.95 0.10 6.68
N GLN A 120 -15.43 0.18 7.92
CA GLN A 120 -16.79 0.63 8.25
C GLN A 120 -16.97 2.13 7.95
N ALA A 121 -16.04 2.98 8.37
CA ALA A 121 -16.11 4.41 8.13
C ALA A 121 -16.11 4.76 6.63
N LEU A 122 -15.46 3.94 5.80
CA LEU A 122 -15.37 4.13 4.34
C LEU A 122 -16.24 3.15 3.55
N ALA A 123 -17.23 2.50 4.19
CA ALA A 123 -18.07 1.49 3.55
C ALA A 123 -18.79 2.02 2.31
N ARG A 124 -19.30 3.25 2.35
CA ARG A 124 -20.00 3.90 1.21
C ARG A 124 -19.07 4.23 0.04
N ALA A 125 -17.77 4.33 0.28
CA ALA A 125 -16.76 4.61 -0.74
C ALA A 125 -16.20 3.33 -1.39
N ARG A 126 -16.64 2.16 -0.94
CA ARG A 126 -16.20 0.87 -1.49
C ARG A 126 -16.91 0.60 -2.80
N ILE A 127 -16.13 0.38 -3.86
CA ILE A 127 -16.66 -0.06 -5.16
C ILE A 127 -16.62 -1.60 -5.27
N PRO A 128 -17.49 -2.20 -6.11
CA PRO A 128 -17.46 -3.63 -6.40
C PRO A 128 -16.12 -4.05 -7.03
N GLU A 129 -15.65 -5.26 -6.73
CA GLU A 129 -14.42 -5.79 -7.30
C GLU A 129 -14.45 -5.91 -8.83
N ALA A 130 -15.63 -6.17 -9.40
CA ALA A 130 -15.82 -6.18 -10.85
C ALA A 130 -15.55 -4.83 -11.53
N GLU A 131 -15.65 -3.74 -10.78
CA GLU A 131 -15.38 -2.38 -11.24
C GLU A 131 -13.96 -1.90 -10.90
N ALA A 132 -13.09 -2.76 -10.39
CA ALA A 132 -11.74 -2.39 -9.93
C ALA A 132 -10.91 -1.66 -11.01
N TRP A 133 -11.14 -1.97 -12.28
CA TRP A 133 -10.47 -1.33 -13.41
C TRP A 133 -10.74 0.18 -13.50
N SER A 134 -11.88 0.66 -12.96
CA SER A 134 -12.26 2.08 -12.97
C SER A 134 -11.64 2.87 -11.80
N LEU A 135 -11.03 2.20 -10.82
CA LEU A 135 -10.53 2.82 -9.60
C LEU A 135 -9.59 4.01 -9.84
N PRO A 136 -8.63 3.98 -10.80
CA PRO A 136 -7.74 5.12 -11.07
C PRO A 136 -8.47 6.39 -11.48
N TYR A 137 -9.67 6.27 -12.02
CA TYR A 137 -10.48 7.38 -12.53
C TYR A 137 -11.60 7.82 -11.58
N ARG A 138 -11.69 7.18 -10.39
CA ARG A 138 -12.68 7.54 -9.37
C ARG A 138 -12.18 8.71 -8.52
N SER A 139 -13.06 9.66 -8.26
CA SER A 139 -12.79 10.71 -7.28
C SER A 139 -12.71 10.12 -5.88
N PRO A 140 -11.67 10.42 -5.09
CA PRO A 140 -11.60 9.99 -3.70
C PRO A 140 -12.68 10.66 -2.83
N PRO A 141 -13.16 10.00 -1.76
CA PRO A 141 -12.76 8.68 -1.33
C PRO A 141 -13.36 7.57 -2.21
N ALA A 142 -12.53 6.66 -2.70
CA ALA A 142 -12.94 5.46 -3.42
C ALA A 142 -11.97 4.32 -3.11
N TRP A 143 -12.47 3.10 -2.90
CA TRP A 143 -11.60 1.98 -2.67
C TRP A 143 -12.23 0.64 -3.08
N VAL A 144 -11.36 -0.33 -3.34
CA VAL A 144 -11.75 -1.69 -3.73
C VAL A 144 -11.04 -2.72 -2.88
N PHE A 145 -11.70 -3.82 -2.60
CA PHE A 145 -11.11 -5.01 -1.99
C PHE A 145 -10.91 -6.09 -3.06
N LEU A 146 -9.66 -6.49 -3.26
CA LEU A 146 -9.27 -7.48 -4.28
C LEU A 146 -9.03 -8.84 -3.63
N HIS A 147 -9.88 -9.80 -3.91
CA HIS A 147 -9.77 -11.19 -3.44
C HIS A 147 -8.87 -12.04 -4.35
N GLY A 148 -8.37 -13.15 -3.83
CA GLY A 148 -7.87 -14.28 -4.62
C GLY A 148 -6.39 -14.32 -4.95
N LEU A 149 -5.55 -13.40 -4.45
CA LEU A 149 -4.09 -13.53 -4.56
C LEU A 149 -3.49 -13.95 -3.21
N LYS A 150 -3.79 -15.17 -2.78
CA LYS A 150 -3.23 -15.71 -1.53
C LYS A 150 -1.79 -16.15 -1.77
N SER A 151 -0.83 -15.29 -1.45
CA SER A 151 0.59 -15.64 -1.40
C SER A 151 0.96 -16.05 0.04
N PRO A 152 1.64 -17.19 0.25
CA PRO A 152 2.15 -17.58 1.57
C PRO A 152 3.31 -16.70 2.04
N LEU A 153 3.81 -15.80 1.19
CA LEU A 153 4.90 -14.89 1.50
C LEU A 153 4.40 -13.71 2.33
N SER A 154 4.57 -13.78 3.63
CA SER A 154 4.47 -12.63 4.54
C SER A 154 5.86 -12.21 5.01
N SER A 155 6.04 -10.93 5.35
CA SER A 155 7.31 -10.45 5.92
C SER A 155 7.68 -11.16 7.22
N THR A 156 6.72 -11.70 7.95
CA THR A 156 6.94 -12.53 9.14
C THR A 156 7.41 -13.94 8.77
N ALA A 157 6.78 -14.58 7.76
CA ALA A 157 7.20 -15.90 7.28
C ALA A 157 8.58 -15.86 6.62
N LEU A 158 8.92 -14.77 5.92
CA LEU A 158 10.26 -14.58 5.34
C LEU A 158 11.34 -14.37 6.40
N ARG A 159 11.03 -13.71 7.51
CA ARG A 159 11.96 -13.57 8.64
C ARG A 159 12.19 -14.89 9.36
N ALA A 160 11.13 -15.64 9.68
CA ALA A 160 11.25 -16.95 10.31
C ALA A 160 12.09 -17.96 9.49
N ARG A 161 12.08 -17.84 8.14
CA ARG A 161 12.93 -18.66 7.26
C ARG A 161 14.40 -18.25 7.21
N ARG A 162 14.76 -17.04 7.68
CA ARG A 162 16.15 -16.58 7.75
C ARG A 162 16.82 -16.92 9.10
N GLU A 163 16.01 -17.21 10.10
CA GLU A 163 16.46 -17.55 11.47
C GLU A 163 16.53 -19.08 11.69
N SER A 164 16.14 -19.88 10.72
CA SER A 164 16.29 -21.34 10.65
C SER A 164 17.36 -21.74 9.65
#